data_8be1d4732ee40a0403299bc1b48c076a
#
_entry.id   8be1d4732ee40a0403299bc1b48c076a
#
_cell.length_a   1.000
_cell.length_b   1.000
_cell.length_c   1.000
_cell.angle_alpha   90.00
_cell.angle_beta   90.00
_cell.angle_gamma   90.00
#
_symmetry.space_group_name_H-M   'P 1'
#
loop_
_entity.id
_entity.type
_entity.pdbx_description
1 polymer ?
#
loop_
_entity_poly.entity_id
_entity_poly.type
_entity_poly.pdbx_seq_one_letter_code
_entity_poly.pdbx_strand_id
1 'polypeptide(L)'
;MEGDFERRQDTIEKVKKFISTFSILVILIIIGIYFATGIYQVEPSEVGLVKRFGKFVRTDEPGINYHLPAPFESVTIVDVLTLRKIEIGFRTTAPGRYSDVDKESLMMTGDNNFADVESAIQYRVKEPELYAFNVKEPDTIVKYVAEAMIRERVAQRTVNEVLTSDRDAIAIESKQAIQEALDKYQIGIKIENVRLQEVNPPDQVLAAF
;
A
#
# COMPACT_ATOMS: atom_id res chain seq x y z
N MET A 1 69.08 7.02 38.45
CA MET A 1 68.10 7.94 37.87
C MET A 1 67.76 7.65 36.38
N GLU A 2 68.73 7.28 35.52
CA GLU A 2 68.50 7.01 34.11
C GLU A 2 67.61 5.74 33.88
N GLY A 3 67.81 4.67 34.62
CA GLY A 3 67.12 3.42 34.45
C GLY A 3 65.57 3.46 34.77
N ASP A 4 65.15 4.42 35.61
CA ASP A 4 63.75 4.61 35.95
C ASP A 4 62.97 5.42 34.87
N PHE A 5 63.71 6.25 34.15
CA PHE A 5 63.20 7.06 33.06
C PHE A 5 62.93 6.20 31.81
N GLU A 6 63.89 5.32 31.46
CA GLU A 6 63.70 4.36 30.35
C GLU A 6 62.56 3.36 30.60
N ARG A 7 62.42 2.83 31.81
CA ARG A 7 61.27 1.95 32.16
C ARG A 7 59.92 2.66 32.07
N ARG A 8 59.86 3.94 32.43
CA ARG A 8 58.66 4.73 32.29
C ARG A 8 58.30 5.00 30.82
N GLN A 9 59.27 5.25 29.96
CA GLN A 9 59.09 5.44 28.52
C GLN A 9 58.57 4.16 27.87
N ASP A 10 59.16 3.00 28.14
CA ASP A 10 58.72 1.70 27.65
C ASP A 10 57.30 1.35 28.09
N THR A 11 56.94 1.68 29.34
CA THR A 11 55.60 1.44 29.87
C THR A 11 54.58 2.34 29.16
N ILE A 12 54.89 3.60 28.92
CA ILE A 12 54.05 4.55 28.22
C ILE A 12 53.83 4.11 26.75
N GLU A 13 54.86 3.62 26.07
CA GLU A 13 54.73 3.12 24.70
C GLU A 13 53.89 1.86 24.62
N LYS A 14 54.01 0.93 25.54
CA LYS A 14 53.20 -0.28 25.64
C LYS A 14 51.73 0.06 25.92
N VAL A 15 51.45 1.00 26.80
CA VAL A 15 50.09 1.49 27.11
C VAL A 15 49.50 2.20 25.89
N LYS A 16 50.24 3.05 25.18
CA LYS A 16 49.78 3.69 23.95
C LYS A 16 49.46 2.69 22.85
N LYS A 17 50.33 1.68 22.63
CA LYS A 17 50.04 0.58 21.68
C LYS A 17 48.82 -0.20 22.05
N PHE A 18 48.64 -0.55 23.33
CA PHE A 18 47.47 -1.27 23.82
C PHE A 18 46.18 -0.47 23.59
N ILE A 19 46.19 0.83 23.97
CA ILE A 19 45.04 1.73 23.74
C ILE A 19 44.74 1.84 22.25
N SER A 20 45.73 1.99 21.39
CA SER A 20 45.56 2.08 19.93
C SER A 20 44.96 0.81 19.36
N THR A 21 45.47 -0.38 19.74
CA THR A 21 44.95 -1.67 19.27
C THR A 21 43.51 -1.90 19.76
N PHE A 22 43.25 -1.56 21.02
CA PHE A 22 41.90 -1.68 21.59
C PHE A 22 40.90 -0.74 20.89
N SER A 23 41.32 0.53 20.59
CA SER A 23 40.48 1.47 19.84
C SER A 23 40.16 0.98 18.44
N ILE A 24 41.13 0.40 17.74
CA ILE A 24 40.89 -0.20 16.40
C ILE A 24 39.91 -1.35 16.48
N LEU A 25 40.02 -2.22 17.48
CA LEU A 25 39.12 -3.34 17.68
C LEU A 25 37.66 -2.85 17.93
N VAL A 26 37.49 -1.82 18.77
CA VAL A 26 36.20 -1.20 19.06
C VAL A 26 35.59 -0.60 17.79
N ILE A 27 36.39 0.10 16.99
CA ILE A 27 35.92 0.68 15.72
C ILE A 27 35.47 -0.43 14.75
N LEU A 28 36.23 -1.53 14.63
CA LEU A 28 35.86 -2.66 13.79
C LEU A 28 34.55 -3.31 14.24
N ILE A 29 34.32 -3.44 15.55
CA ILE A 29 33.07 -3.97 16.11
C ILE A 29 31.91 -3.05 15.76
N ILE A 30 32.05 -1.74 15.92
CA ILE A 30 31.03 -0.75 15.58
C ILE A 30 30.69 -0.82 14.10
N ILE A 31 31.70 -0.91 13.23
CA ILE A 31 31.49 -1.09 11.79
C ILE A 31 30.78 -2.40 11.49
N GLY A 32 31.15 -3.49 12.14
CA GLY A 32 30.48 -4.79 12.00
C GLY A 32 29.01 -4.73 12.40
N ILE A 33 28.70 -4.13 13.54
CA ILE A 33 27.32 -3.93 14.00
C ILE A 33 26.55 -3.05 13.01
N TYR A 34 27.14 -1.97 12.53
CA TYR A 34 26.52 -1.09 11.54
C TYR A 34 26.13 -1.86 10.26
N PHE A 35 27.01 -2.67 9.70
CA PHE A 35 26.69 -3.48 8.52
C PHE A 35 25.67 -4.58 8.82
N ALA A 36 25.64 -5.14 10.03
CA ALA A 36 24.66 -6.12 10.44
C ALA A 36 23.21 -5.56 10.46
N THR A 37 23.02 -4.27 10.64
CA THR A 37 21.68 -3.63 10.58
C THR A 37 21.05 -3.65 9.20
N GLY A 38 21.79 -4.03 8.17
CA GLY A 38 21.27 -4.16 6.80
C GLY A 38 20.51 -5.47 6.54
N ILE A 39 20.52 -6.43 7.45
CA ILE A 39 19.79 -7.69 7.30
C ILE A 39 18.32 -7.46 7.65
N TYR A 40 17.42 -7.90 6.76
CA TYR A 40 15.98 -7.83 6.98
C TYR A 40 15.26 -9.04 6.38
N GLN A 41 14.03 -9.28 6.81
CA GLN A 41 13.20 -10.37 6.34
C GLN A 41 12.00 -9.82 5.58
N VAL A 42 11.66 -10.48 4.46
CA VAL A 42 10.46 -10.23 3.65
C VAL A 42 9.54 -11.45 3.81
N GLU A 43 8.28 -11.22 4.14
CA GLU A 43 7.29 -12.29 4.30
C GLU A 43 6.87 -12.88 2.94
N PRO A 44 6.28 -14.12 2.92
CA PRO A 44 5.87 -14.76 1.65
C PRO A 44 4.84 -14.01 0.83
N SER A 45 4.03 -13.12 1.46
CA SER A 45 3.04 -12.28 0.80
C SER A 45 3.58 -10.93 0.34
N GLU A 46 4.84 -10.61 0.65
CA GLU A 46 5.42 -9.29 0.50
C GLU A 46 6.59 -9.28 -0.49
N VAL A 47 6.96 -8.09 -0.91
CA VAL A 47 8.19 -7.80 -1.62
C VAL A 47 8.90 -6.59 -1.01
N GLY A 48 10.22 -6.61 -1.00
CA GLY A 48 11.05 -5.51 -0.53
C GLY A 48 11.49 -4.61 -1.68
N LEU A 49 11.09 -3.35 -1.68
CA LEU A 49 11.51 -2.36 -2.66
C LEU A 49 12.69 -1.57 -2.13
N VAL A 50 13.88 -1.81 -2.68
CA VAL A 50 15.12 -1.16 -2.24
C VAL A 50 15.36 0.13 -3.01
N LYS A 51 15.52 1.21 -2.26
CA LYS A 51 15.94 2.53 -2.79
C LYS A 51 17.36 2.84 -2.35
N ARG A 52 18.18 3.30 -3.27
CA ARG A 52 19.53 3.83 -3.00
C ARG A 52 19.53 5.33 -3.24
N PHE A 53 19.84 6.10 -2.21
CA PHE A 53 19.75 7.57 -2.24
C PHE A 53 18.41 8.10 -2.77
N GLY A 54 17.30 7.42 -2.40
CA GLY A 54 15.94 7.79 -2.81
C GLY A 54 15.50 7.27 -4.18
N LYS A 55 16.38 6.70 -5.00
CA LYS A 55 16.05 6.11 -6.30
C LYS A 55 15.82 4.61 -6.16
N PHE A 56 14.74 4.09 -6.75
CA PHE A 56 14.49 2.66 -6.83
C PHE A 56 15.61 1.92 -7.59
N VAL A 57 16.05 0.78 -7.06
CA VAL A 57 17.19 0.01 -7.61
C VAL A 57 16.80 -1.44 -7.90
N ARG A 58 16.06 -2.09 -6.97
CA ARG A 58 15.70 -3.50 -7.12
C ARG A 58 14.50 -3.87 -6.25
N THR A 59 13.86 -4.98 -6.59
CA THR A 59 12.88 -5.66 -5.76
C THR A 59 13.51 -6.91 -5.16
N ASP A 60 13.39 -7.09 -3.86
CA ASP A 60 13.85 -8.26 -3.13
C ASP A 60 12.66 -9.20 -2.88
N GLU A 61 12.86 -10.49 -3.14
CA GLU A 61 11.87 -11.56 -2.99
C GLU A 61 11.72 -12.00 -1.53
N PRO A 62 10.66 -12.78 -1.18
CA PRO A 62 10.48 -13.32 0.15
C PRO A 62 11.70 -14.10 0.66
N GLY A 63 12.04 -13.88 1.94
CA GLY A 63 13.19 -14.50 2.59
C GLY A 63 14.06 -13.50 3.33
N ILE A 64 15.27 -13.94 3.68
CA ILE A 64 16.29 -13.10 4.31
C ILE A 64 17.04 -12.37 3.22
N ASN A 65 17.01 -11.06 3.28
CA ASN A 65 17.65 -10.16 2.32
C ASN A 65 18.62 -9.20 3.03
N TYR A 66 19.42 -8.53 2.23
CA TYR A 66 20.39 -7.57 2.72
C TYR A 66 20.33 -6.26 1.91
N HIS A 67 20.33 -5.14 2.62
CA HIS A 67 20.52 -3.81 2.03
C HIS A 67 21.65 -3.06 2.72
N LEU A 68 22.23 -2.10 2.05
CA LEU A 68 23.22 -1.21 2.67
C LEU A 68 22.56 -0.38 3.77
N PRO A 69 23.15 -0.30 4.98
CA PRO A 69 22.58 0.50 6.07
C PRO A 69 22.36 1.96 5.68
N ALA A 70 21.42 2.62 6.37
CA ALA A 70 21.22 4.06 6.22
C ALA A 70 22.53 4.82 6.43
N PRO A 71 22.82 5.88 5.64
CA PRO A 71 21.91 6.58 4.73
C PRO A 71 21.92 6.08 3.28
N PHE A 72 22.62 4.98 2.96
CA PHE A 72 22.84 4.53 1.59
C PHE A 72 21.60 3.93 0.95
N GLU A 73 20.95 2.97 1.62
CA GLU A 73 19.74 2.32 1.12
C GLU A 73 18.61 2.37 2.15
N SER A 74 17.39 2.29 1.66
CA SER A 74 16.17 2.14 2.44
C SER A 74 15.26 1.14 1.77
N VAL A 75 14.51 0.36 2.56
CA VAL A 75 13.57 -0.64 2.08
C VAL A 75 12.15 -0.20 2.38
N THR A 76 11.26 -0.39 1.41
CA THR A 76 9.81 -0.26 1.57
C THR A 76 9.20 -1.63 1.31
N ILE A 77 8.53 -2.21 2.30
CA ILE A 77 7.86 -3.50 2.17
C ILE A 77 6.45 -3.26 1.66
N VAL A 78 6.04 -4.04 0.64
CA VAL A 78 4.70 -3.96 0.02
C VAL A 78 4.10 -5.37 -0.04
N ASP A 79 2.91 -5.52 0.54
CA ASP A 79 2.14 -6.76 0.43
C ASP A 79 1.45 -6.81 -0.94
N VAL A 80 1.77 -7.84 -1.72
CA VAL A 80 1.31 -8.04 -3.11
C VAL A 80 0.27 -9.15 -3.26
N LEU A 81 0.16 -10.05 -2.27
CA LEU A 81 -0.76 -11.19 -2.36
C LEU A 81 -2.08 -10.94 -1.64
N THR A 82 -2.11 -10.11 -0.61
CA THR A 82 -3.33 -9.85 0.15
C THR A 82 -4.40 -9.17 -0.71
N LEU A 83 -5.59 -9.76 -0.71
CA LEU A 83 -6.76 -9.21 -1.35
C LEU A 83 -7.32 -8.09 -0.49
N ARG A 84 -7.18 -6.86 -0.95
CA ARG A 84 -7.68 -5.66 -0.28
C ARG A 84 -9.10 -5.38 -0.71
N LYS A 85 -9.90 -4.77 0.19
CA LYS A 85 -11.30 -4.40 -0.05
C LYS A 85 -11.51 -2.91 0.17
N ILE A 86 -12.18 -2.26 -0.76
CA ILE A 86 -12.70 -0.90 -0.61
C ILE A 86 -14.22 -0.98 -0.64
N GLU A 87 -14.85 -0.25 0.27
CA GLU A 87 -16.29 -0.13 0.42
C GLU A 87 -16.72 1.27 -0.02
N ILE A 88 -17.74 1.33 -0.88
CA ILE A 88 -18.36 2.56 -1.39
C ILE A 88 -19.84 2.52 -1.04
N GLY A 89 -20.32 3.59 -0.41
CA GLY A 89 -21.70 3.73 0.05
C GLY A 89 -21.97 3.15 1.43
N PHE A 90 -21.09 2.32 1.97
CA PHE A 90 -21.23 1.74 3.30
C PHE A 90 -19.88 1.53 4.00
N ARG A 91 -19.94 1.20 5.28
CA ARG A 91 -18.77 0.76 6.08
C ARG A 91 -19.14 -0.42 6.95
N THR A 92 -18.33 -1.46 6.89
CA THR A 92 -18.44 -2.59 7.82
C THR A 92 -17.92 -2.18 9.19
N THR A 93 -18.80 -2.07 10.18
CA THR A 93 -18.48 -1.68 11.57
C THR A 93 -18.21 -2.87 12.48
N ALA A 94 -18.87 -4.02 12.21
CA ALA A 94 -18.65 -5.30 12.88
C ALA A 94 -19.17 -6.42 11.96
N PRO A 95 -18.88 -7.70 12.23
CA PRO A 95 -19.43 -8.82 11.48
C PRO A 95 -20.96 -8.73 11.41
N GLY A 96 -21.50 -8.57 10.17
CA GLY A 96 -22.95 -8.43 9.91
C GLY A 96 -23.54 -7.07 10.31
N ARG A 97 -22.73 -6.06 10.61
CA ARG A 97 -23.20 -4.69 10.87
C ARG A 97 -22.58 -3.73 9.88
N TYR A 98 -23.42 -2.98 9.19
CA TYR A 98 -23.05 -1.97 8.23
C TYR A 98 -23.53 -0.61 8.69
N SER A 99 -22.88 0.43 8.22
CA SER A 99 -23.26 1.84 8.40
C SER A 99 -23.22 2.49 7.05
N ASP A 100 -24.33 3.06 6.61
CA ASP A 100 -24.48 3.67 5.31
C ASP A 100 -23.72 5.00 5.22
N VAL A 101 -23.29 5.32 4.02
CA VAL A 101 -22.60 6.58 3.69
C VAL A 101 -23.29 7.18 2.45
N ASP A 102 -24.41 7.85 2.68
CA ASP A 102 -25.32 8.37 1.63
C ASP A 102 -24.60 9.24 0.59
N LYS A 103 -23.56 9.97 0.98
CA LYS A 103 -22.76 10.79 0.04
C LYS A 103 -22.03 9.97 -1.03
N GLU A 104 -21.79 8.69 -0.75
CA GLU A 104 -21.11 7.78 -1.65
C GLU A 104 -22.11 6.86 -2.37
N SER A 105 -23.19 6.46 -1.72
CA SER A 105 -24.18 5.53 -2.26
C SER A 105 -25.20 6.19 -3.19
N LEU A 106 -25.62 7.43 -2.89
CA LEU A 106 -26.65 8.10 -3.66
C LEU A 106 -26.14 8.49 -5.05
N MET A 107 -26.72 7.87 -6.08
CA MET A 107 -26.35 8.07 -7.49
C MET A 107 -27.57 8.41 -8.33
N MET A 108 -27.40 9.30 -9.32
CA MET A 108 -28.44 9.64 -10.27
C MET A 108 -28.39 8.69 -11.48
N THR A 109 -29.52 8.17 -11.88
CA THR A 109 -29.70 7.29 -13.04
C THR A 109 -29.97 8.11 -14.31
N GLY A 110 -29.88 7.46 -15.49
CA GLY A 110 -30.05 8.13 -16.78
C GLY A 110 -31.45 8.65 -17.06
N ASP A 111 -32.45 8.18 -16.34
CA ASP A 111 -33.84 8.64 -16.37
C ASP A 111 -34.19 9.68 -15.30
N ASN A 112 -33.15 10.35 -14.72
CA ASN A 112 -33.23 11.38 -13.69
C ASN A 112 -33.87 10.93 -12.36
N ASN A 113 -33.80 9.66 -12.05
CA ASN A 113 -34.15 9.12 -10.74
C ASN A 113 -32.89 8.97 -9.86
N PHE A 114 -33.10 8.66 -8.59
CA PHE A 114 -32.01 8.35 -7.65
C PHE A 114 -32.08 6.87 -7.26
N ALA A 115 -30.90 6.27 -7.10
CA ALA A 115 -30.71 4.95 -6.54
C ALA A 115 -29.60 5.00 -5.49
N ASP A 116 -29.80 4.29 -4.38
CA ASP A 116 -28.73 3.99 -3.44
C ASP A 116 -27.98 2.76 -3.92
N VAL A 117 -26.71 2.95 -4.23
CA VAL A 117 -25.85 1.90 -4.81
C VAL A 117 -24.64 1.68 -3.91
N GLU A 118 -24.68 0.59 -3.17
CA GLU A 118 -23.55 0.13 -2.37
C GLU A 118 -22.67 -0.82 -3.16
N SER A 119 -21.37 -0.64 -3.07
CA SER A 119 -20.44 -1.48 -3.80
C SER A 119 -19.18 -1.82 -3.01
N ALA A 120 -18.65 -3.01 -3.28
CA ALA A 120 -17.39 -3.50 -2.74
C ALA A 120 -16.44 -3.84 -3.88
N ILE A 121 -15.26 -3.25 -3.83
CA ILE A 121 -14.19 -3.47 -4.80
C ILE A 121 -13.07 -4.27 -4.14
N GLN A 122 -12.68 -5.36 -4.78
CA GLN A 122 -11.55 -6.18 -4.36
C GLN A 122 -10.40 -6.01 -5.33
N TYR A 123 -9.22 -5.76 -4.81
CA TYR A 123 -8.02 -5.54 -5.60
C TYR A 123 -6.77 -6.06 -4.89
N ARG A 124 -5.70 -6.22 -5.64
CA ARG A 124 -4.35 -6.49 -5.11
C ARG A 124 -3.31 -5.65 -5.84
N VAL A 125 -2.14 -5.55 -5.25
CA VAL A 125 -1.00 -4.88 -5.86
C VAL A 125 -0.40 -5.80 -6.93
N LYS A 126 -0.31 -5.30 -8.18
CA LYS A 126 0.27 -6.01 -9.33
C LYS A 126 1.70 -5.54 -9.59
N GLU A 127 1.93 -4.24 -9.53
CA GLU A 127 3.22 -3.59 -9.79
C GLU A 127 3.61 -2.76 -8.56
N PRO A 128 4.33 -3.38 -7.60
CA PRO A 128 4.58 -2.77 -6.29
C PRO A 128 5.40 -1.49 -6.35
N GLU A 129 6.27 -1.34 -7.36
CA GLU A 129 7.05 -0.11 -7.57
C GLU A 129 6.12 1.07 -7.87
N LEU A 130 5.18 0.90 -8.82
CA LEU A 130 4.21 1.94 -9.17
C LEU A 130 3.31 2.27 -7.98
N TYR A 131 2.82 1.23 -7.29
CA TYR A 131 1.97 1.39 -6.11
C TYR A 131 2.65 2.20 -4.99
N ALA A 132 3.93 1.92 -4.73
CA ALA A 132 4.64 2.52 -3.60
C ALA A 132 5.22 3.92 -3.89
N PHE A 133 5.54 4.22 -5.18
CA PHE A 133 6.36 5.40 -5.48
C PHE A 133 5.73 6.37 -6.49
N ASN A 134 4.74 5.93 -7.26
CA ASN A 134 4.18 6.78 -8.31
C ASN A 134 3.10 7.74 -7.78
N VAL A 135 2.33 7.31 -6.78
CA VAL A 135 1.23 8.09 -6.23
C VAL A 135 1.28 8.11 -4.70
N LYS A 136 0.76 9.18 -4.14
CA LYS A 136 0.52 9.29 -2.71
C LYS A 136 -0.87 8.72 -2.39
N GLU A 137 -0.97 7.87 -1.37
CA GLU A 137 -2.23 7.27 -0.91
C GLU A 137 -3.00 6.53 -2.04
N PRO A 138 -2.41 5.49 -2.64
CA PRO A 138 -3.00 4.79 -3.78
C PRO A 138 -4.40 4.23 -3.48
N ASP A 139 -4.65 3.75 -2.27
CA ASP A 139 -5.95 3.20 -1.85
C ASP A 139 -7.06 4.26 -1.91
N THR A 140 -6.76 5.50 -1.55
CA THR A 140 -7.69 6.65 -1.66
C THR A 140 -8.01 6.96 -3.13
N ILE A 141 -7.01 6.90 -4.00
CA ILE A 141 -7.21 7.13 -5.44
C ILE A 141 -8.06 6.02 -6.04
N VAL A 142 -7.80 4.75 -5.70
CA VAL A 142 -8.62 3.61 -6.14
C VAL A 142 -10.08 3.83 -5.76
N LYS A 143 -10.35 4.26 -4.52
CA LYS A 143 -11.70 4.55 -4.05
C LYS A 143 -12.39 5.60 -4.91
N TYR A 144 -11.75 6.75 -5.15
CA TYR A 144 -12.36 7.82 -5.92
C TYR A 144 -12.56 7.45 -7.40
N VAL A 145 -11.60 6.75 -7.99
CA VAL A 145 -11.74 6.25 -9.37
C VAL A 145 -12.88 5.25 -9.46
N ALA A 146 -12.97 4.32 -8.51
CA ALA A 146 -14.05 3.32 -8.49
C ALA A 146 -15.42 3.98 -8.31
N GLU A 147 -15.56 4.92 -7.39
CA GLU A 147 -16.79 5.69 -7.19
C GLU A 147 -17.22 6.43 -8.46
N ALA A 148 -16.29 7.10 -9.13
CA ALA A 148 -16.57 7.85 -10.35
C ALA A 148 -17.01 6.92 -11.51
N MET A 149 -16.32 5.79 -11.70
CA MET A 149 -16.64 4.86 -12.79
C MET A 149 -17.97 4.13 -12.56
N ILE A 150 -18.28 3.73 -11.32
CA ILE A 150 -19.57 3.12 -10.98
C ILE A 150 -20.70 4.15 -11.20
N ARG A 151 -20.53 5.38 -10.72
CA ARG A 151 -21.51 6.46 -10.91
C ARG A 151 -21.76 6.74 -12.39
N GLU A 152 -20.73 6.72 -13.21
CA GLU A 152 -20.85 6.88 -14.66
C GLU A 152 -21.68 5.73 -15.29
N ARG A 153 -21.47 4.46 -14.88
CA ARG A 153 -22.22 3.32 -15.41
C ARG A 153 -23.69 3.34 -14.96
N VAL A 154 -23.95 3.74 -13.73
CA VAL A 154 -25.31 3.93 -13.21
C VAL A 154 -26.04 5.04 -13.97
N ALA A 155 -25.40 6.16 -14.23
CA ALA A 155 -25.97 7.28 -14.98
C ALA A 155 -26.32 6.97 -16.45
N GLN A 156 -25.82 5.86 -17.00
CA GLN A 156 -26.16 5.40 -18.36
C GLN A 156 -27.36 4.48 -18.41
N ARG A 157 -28.01 4.19 -17.28
CA ARG A 157 -29.13 3.23 -17.15
C ARG A 157 -30.33 3.85 -16.46
N THR A 158 -31.49 3.26 -16.71
CA THR A 158 -32.71 3.62 -15.97
C THR A 158 -32.68 3.05 -14.57
N VAL A 159 -33.46 3.63 -13.65
CA VAL A 159 -33.52 3.16 -12.26
C VAL A 159 -33.96 1.69 -12.20
N ASN A 160 -34.89 1.28 -13.04
CA ASN A 160 -35.40 -0.10 -13.09
C ASN A 160 -34.29 -1.09 -13.51
N GLU A 161 -33.47 -0.75 -14.50
CA GLU A 161 -32.34 -1.59 -14.93
C GLU A 161 -31.29 -1.70 -13.80
N VAL A 162 -30.98 -0.60 -13.11
CA VAL A 162 -30.05 -0.58 -11.98
C VAL A 162 -30.56 -1.44 -10.81
N LEU A 163 -31.86 -1.37 -10.52
CA LEU A 163 -32.48 -2.13 -9.41
C LEU A 163 -32.63 -3.63 -9.70
N THR A 164 -32.73 -4.06 -10.98
CA THR A 164 -33.13 -5.42 -11.31
C THR A 164 -32.16 -6.16 -12.24
N SER A 165 -32.15 -5.81 -13.53
CA SER A 165 -31.56 -6.66 -14.58
C SER A 165 -30.07 -6.47 -14.80
N ASP A 166 -29.53 -5.27 -14.56
CA ASP A 166 -28.21 -4.89 -15.07
C ASP A 166 -27.11 -4.82 -14.00
N ARG A 167 -27.39 -5.26 -12.77
CA ARG A 167 -26.40 -5.23 -11.67
C ARG A 167 -25.09 -5.90 -12.04
N ASP A 168 -25.15 -7.09 -12.64
CA ASP A 168 -23.94 -7.82 -13.04
C ASP A 168 -23.24 -7.14 -14.21
N ALA A 169 -23.99 -6.61 -15.18
CA ALA A 169 -23.44 -5.85 -16.29
C ALA A 169 -22.71 -4.58 -15.81
N ILE A 170 -23.35 -3.81 -14.91
CA ILE A 170 -22.74 -2.63 -14.26
C ILE A 170 -21.45 -3.02 -13.54
N ALA A 171 -21.46 -4.11 -12.78
CA ALA A 171 -20.27 -4.57 -12.05
C ALA A 171 -19.10 -4.93 -12.99
N ILE A 172 -19.38 -5.65 -14.08
CA ILE A 172 -18.38 -6.06 -15.08
C ILE A 172 -17.82 -4.85 -15.83
N GLU A 173 -18.67 -3.97 -16.31
CA GLU A 173 -18.27 -2.76 -17.03
C GLU A 173 -17.52 -1.79 -16.13
N SER A 174 -17.97 -1.62 -14.87
CA SER A 174 -17.27 -0.81 -13.87
C SER A 174 -15.89 -1.37 -13.58
N LYS A 175 -15.75 -2.70 -13.42
CA LYS A 175 -14.44 -3.34 -13.23
C LYS A 175 -13.47 -2.98 -14.35
N GLN A 176 -13.93 -3.07 -15.60
CA GLN A 176 -13.11 -2.75 -16.76
C GLN A 176 -12.73 -1.25 -16.78
N ALA A 177 -13.70 -0.36 -16.59
CA ALA A 177 -13.47 1.08 -16.60
C ALA A 177 -12.54 1.53 -15.47
N ILE A 178 -12.69 0.96 -14.26
CA ILE A 178 -11.81 1.20 -13.13
C ILE A 178 -10.38 0.75 -13.47
N GLN A 179 -10.22 -0.46 -14.01
CA GLN A 179 -8.89 -0.98 -14.37
C GLN A 179 -8.21 -0.08 -15.42
N GLU A 180 -8.92 0.29 -16.49
CA GLU A 180 -8.40 1.18 -17.54
C GLU A 180 -7.96 2.55 -16.98
N ALA A 181 -8.74 3.13 -16.07
CA ALA A 181 -8.40 4.38 -15.43
C ALA A 181 -7.16 4.26 -14.52
N LEU A 182 -7.07 3.19 -13.71
CA LEU A 182 -5.94 2.94 -12.82
C LEU A 182 -4.65 2.65 -13.60
N ASP A 183 -4.76 1.94 -14.74
CA ASP A 183 -3.62 1.68 -15.64
C ASP A 183 -3.12 2.98 -16.27
N LYS A 184 -4.02 3.87 -16.70
CA LYS A 184 -3.67 5.19 -17.23
C LYS A 184 -2.96 6.07 -16.19
N TYR A 185 -3.33 5.97 -14.92
CA TYR A 185 -2.66 6.67 -13.81
C TYR A 185 -1.41 5.93 -13.30
N GLN A 186 -1.10 4.77 -13.85
CA GLN A 186 0.05 3.94 -13.47
C GLN A 186 0.12 3.68 -11.96
N ILE A 187 -0.98 3.22 -11.37
CA ILE A 187 -1.09 2.99 -9.92
C ILE A 187 -0.55 1.62 -9.52
N GLY A 188 -0.37 0.70 -10.48
CA GLY A 188 0.20 -0.63 -10.23
C GLY A 188 -0.74 -1.59 -9.50
N ILE A 189 -2.07 -1.42 -9.65
CA ILE A 189 -3.12 -2.23 -9.00
C ILE A 189 -3.85 -3.06 -10.04
N LYS A 190 -4.29 -4.26 -9.63
CA LYS A 190 -5.19 -5.12 -10.37
C LYS A 190 -6.53 -5.24 -9.64
N ILE A 191 -7.61 -4.87 -10.31
CA ILE A 191 -8.98 -5.08 -9.82
C ILE A 191 -9.35 -6.54 -10.03
N GLU A 192 -9.61 -7.26 -8.94
CA GLU A 192 -10.01 -8.66 -8.98
C GLU A 192 -11.52 -8.80 -9.13
N ASN A 193 -12.28 -8.01 -8.37
CA ASN A 193 -13.73 -8.09 -8.40
C ASN A 193 -14.38 -6.74 -8.05
N VAL A 194 -15.54 -6.47 -8.66
CA VAL A 194 -16.47 -5.39 -8.30
C VAL A 194 -17.82 -6.03 -8.06
N ARG A 195 -18.46 -5.71 -6.93
CA ARG A 195 -19.81 -6.18 -6.59
C ARG A 195 -20.66 -5.01 -6.16
N LEU A 196 -21.86 -4.94 -6.70
CA LEU A 196 -22.94 -4.14 -6.15
C LEU A 196 -23.59 -4.96 -5.02
N GLN A 197 -23.51 -4.49 -3.77
CA GLN A 197 -24.03 -5.21 -2.60
C GLN A 197 -25.52 -4.97 -2.41
N GLU A 198 -25.88 -3.71 -2.17
CA GLU A 198 -27.27 -3.27 -2.12
C GLU A 198 -27.53 -2.23 -3.18
N VAL A 199 -28.71 -2.31 -3.78
CA VAL A 199 -29.20 -1.34 -4.74
C VAL A 199 -30.68 -1.17 -4.43
N ASN A 200 -31.02 -0.03 -3.84
CA ASN A 200 -32.36 0.28 -3.35
C ASN A 200 -32.84 1.63 -3.86
N PRO A 201 -34.15 1.87 -3.96
CA PRO A 201 -34.67 3.24 -4.05
C PRO A 201 -34.28 3.99 -2.77
N PRO A 202 -33.97 5.30 -2.86
CA PRO A 202 -33.67 6.10 -1.67
C PRO A 202 -34.83 6.10 -0.67
N ASP A 203 -34.55 6.07 0.63
CA ASP A 203 -35.55 6.04 1.70
C ASP A 203 -36.62 7.13 1.59
N GLN A 204 -36.24 8.29 1.05
CA GLN A 204 -37.12 9.45 0.87
C GLN A 204 -38.24 9.20 -0.13
N VAL A 205 -38.12 8.23 -1.03
CA VAL A 205 -39.11 7.91 -2.07
C VAL A 205 -39.72 6.53 -1.92
N LEU A 206 -39.26 5.72 -0.95
CA LEU A 206 -39.80 4.37 -0.68
C LEU A 206 -41.35 4.35 -0.48
N ALA A 207 -41.91 5.44 0.06
CA ALA A 207 -43.37 5.55 0.26
C ALA A 207 -44.15 5.81 -1.05
N ALA A 208 -43.45 6.10 -2.16
CA ALA A 208 -44.06 6.41 -3.47
C ALA A 208 -43.94 5.22 -4.48
N PHE A 209 -43.15 4.23 -4.14
CA PHE A 209 -43.02 2.97 -4.84
C PHE A 209 -43.93 1.91 -4.17
#